data_cb55c9f517cbfcf1dd16d4fa6f8b82b8
#
_entry.id   cb55c9f517cbfcf1dd16d4fa6f8b82b8
#
_cell.length_a   1.000
_cell.length_b   1.000
_cell.length_c   1.000
_cell.angle_alpha   90.00
_cell.angle_beta   90.00
_cell.angle_gamma   90.00
#
_symmetry.space_group_name_H-M   'P 1'
#
loop_
_entity.id
_entity.type
_entity.pdbx_description
1 polymer ?
#
loop_
_entity_poly.entity_id
_entity_poly.type
_entity_poly.pdbx_seq_one_letter_code
_entity_poly.pdbx_strand_id
1 'polypeptide(L)'
;MTSWTCAAATHVGRVREANEDAIFASESLVIVADGMGGHAAGEIASQLAIAAFREHLTSDVSLTGLSEGLRHANQRIMQDAAENPDRLGMGTTLTSVALVPFDSGHAVAWVNIGDSRLYLVRGGVAQLVTQDHSVAEEWVRQGRISKEEAAVPPRRHQLTRVLGIEPFTDGDTGLLPVAVGDRLL
;
A
#
# COMPACT_ATOMS: atom_id res chain seq x y z
N MET A 1 -27.78 3.81 -3.37
CA MET A 1 -26.48 4.04 -2.73
C MET A 1 -25.52 3.00 -3.26
N THR A 2 -24.35 3.40 -3.73
CA THR A 2 -23.29 2.45 -4.09
C THR A 2 -22.64 1.97 -2.80
N SER A 3 -22.57 0.68 -2.61
CA SER A 3 -21.85 0.04 -1.49
C SER A 3 -20.94 -1.03 -2.04
N TRP A 4 -19.87 -1.33 -1.34
CA TRP A 4 -19.05 -2.51 -1.60
C TRP A 4 -19.08 -3.47 -0.42
N THR A 5 -18.76 -4.70 -0.68
CA THR A 5 -18.46 -5.69 0.36
C THR A 5 -16.99 -6.01 0.28
N CYS A 6 -16.33 -6.13 1.43
CA CYS A 6 -14.92 -6.49 1.50
C CYS A 6 -14.72 -7.77 2.29
N ALA A 7 -13.68 -8.50 1.89
CA ALA A 7 -13.10 -9.59 2.65
C ALA A 7 -11.59 -9.37 2.70
N ALA A 8 -10.96 -9.74 3.79
CA ALA A 8 -9.53 -9.64 3.98
C ALA A 8 -8.97 -10.95 4.51
N ALA A 9 -7.78 -11.32 4.06
CA ALA A 9 -7.05 -12.46 4.56
C ALA A 9 -5.54 -12.18 4.50
N THR A 10 -4.81 -12.64 5.50
CA THR A 10 -3.35 -12.66 5.52
C THR A 10 -2.86 -13.98 6.09
N HIS A 11 -1.65 -14.38 5.76
CA HIS A 11 -1.07 -15.63 6.22
C HIS A 11 0.46 -15.54 6.20
N VAL A 12 1.11 -16.02 7.26
CA VAL A 12 2.58 -16.01 7.40
C VAL A 12 3.32 -16.74 6.26
N GLY A 13 2.64 -17.58 5.50
CA GLY A 13 3.25 -18.42 4.48
C GLY A 13 3.87 -19.69 5.07
N ARG A 14 4.84 -20.26 4.33
CA ARG A 14 5.50 -21.54 4.70
C ARG A 14 6.98 -21.37 5.04
N VAL A 15 7.52 -20.17 4.92
CA VAL A 15 8.96 -19.89 5.03
C VAL A 15 9.26 -18.89 6.14
N ARG A 16 8.38 -17.91 6.35
CA ARG A 16 8.55 -16.88 7.37
C ARG A 16 8.14 -17.42 8.76
N GLU A 17 8.79 -16.94 9.82
CA GLU A 17 8.44 -17.27 11.21
C GLU A 17 7.30 -16.40 11.74
N ALA A 18 7.22 -15.14 11.28
CA ALA A 18 6.19 -14.18 11.65
C ALA A 18 5.50 -13.61 10.41
N ASN A 19 4.27 -13.14 10.59
CA ASN A 19 3.53 -12.40 9.59
C ASN A 19 3.76 -10.91 9.82
N GLU A 20 4.43 -10.27 8.89
CA GLU A 20 4.75 -8.84 8.94
C GLU A 20 3.70 -7.99 8.21
N ASP A 21 2.71 -8.63 7.57
CA ASP A 21 1.60 -7.94 6.91
C ASP A 21 0.57 -7.44 7.93
N ALA A 22 -0.02 -6.30 7.65
CA ALA A 22 -1.21 -5.80 8.32
C ALA A 22 -2.30 -5.43 7.32
N ILE A 23 -3.56 -5.63 7.72
CA ILE A 23 -4.72 -5.35 6.88
C ILE A 23 -5.78 -4.59 7.70
N PHE A 24 -6.44 -3.65 7.04
CA PHE A 24 -7.68 -3.05 7.54
C PHE A 24 -8.72 -3.05 6.43
N ALA A 25 -9.95 -3.45 6.76
CA ALA A 25 -11.06 -3.43 5.81
C ALA A 25 -12.34 -2.95 6.50
N SER A 26 -13.02 -2.00 5.84
CA SER A 26 -14.32 -1.47 6.23
C SER A 26 -15.19 -1.21 5.00
N GLU A 27 -16.42 -0.74 5.23
CA GLU A 27 -17.36 -0.38 4.14
C GLU A 27 -16.91 0.81 3.28
N SER A 28 -15.90 1.57 3.69
CA SER A 28 -15.45 2.78 2.98
C SER A 28 -13.97 2.84 2.71
N LEU A 29 -13.16 2.01 3.40
CA LEU A 29 -11.69 2.06 3.36
C LEU A 29 -11.11 0.66 3.49
N VAL A 30 -10.18 0.31 2.60
CA VAL A 30 -9.37 -0.92 2.69
C VAL A 30 -7.91 -0.53 2.60
N ILE A 31 -7.07 -1.14 3.43
CA ILE A 31 -5.64 -0.89 3.50
C ILE A 31 -4.90 -2.23 3.63
N VAL A 32 -3.82 -2.37 2.89
CA VAL A 32 -2.84 -3.46 3.03
C VAL A 32 -1.47 -2.84 3.22
N ALA A 33 -0.69 -3.37 4.14
CA ALA A 33 0.67 -2.96 4.42
C ALA A 33 1.55 -4.21 4.61
N ASP A 34 2.63 -4.33 3.86
CA ASP A 34 3.65 -5.39 3.96
C ASP A 34 4.87 -4.80 4.68
N GLY A 35 5.08 -5.26 5.90
CA GLY A 35 6.14 -4.76 6.77
C GLY A 35 7.49 -5.37 6.45
N MET A 36 8.54 -4.56 6.61
CA MET A 36 9.92 -4.96 6.43
C MET A 36 10.80 -4.49 7.58
N GLY A 37 11.70 -5.36 8.03
CA GLY A 37 12.64 -5.05 9.11
C GLY A 37 13.19 -6.32 9.73
N GLY A 38 14.19 -6.19 10.59
CA GLY A 38 14.72 -7.32 11.37
C GLY A 38 13.77 -7.67 12.53
N HIS A 39 13.65 -8.97 12.85
CA HIS A 39 12.81 -9.46 13.96
C HIS A 39 11.33 -9.05 13.83
N ALA A 40 10.76 -8.48 14.87
CA ALA A 40 9.36 -8.03 14.88
C ALA A 40 9.14 -6.60 14.33
N ALA A 41 10.19 -5.94 13.81
CA ALA A 41 10.10 -4.53 13.43
C ALA A 41 9.21 -4.31 12.19
N GLY A 42 9.16 -5.25 11.25
CA GLY A 42 8.27 -5.20 10.09
C GLY A 42 6.79 -5.24 10.50
N GLU A 43 6.41 -6.13 11.41
CA GLU A 43 5.06 -6.20 11.96
C GLU A 43 4.64 -4.88 12.64
N ILE A 44 5.55 -4.31 13.43
CA ILE A 44 5.31 -3.01 14.09
C ILE A 44 5.13 -1.90 13.05
N ALA A 45 5.98 -1.86 12.02
CA ALA A 45 5.90 -0.84 10.98
C ALA A 45 4.57 -0.89 10.22
N SER A 46 4.12 -2.06 9.79
CA SER A 46 2.85 -2.22 9.06
C SER A 46 1.64 -1.87 9.93
N GLN A 47 1.63 -2.26 11.21
CA GLN A 47 0.57 -1.93 12.16
C GLN A 47 0.52 -0.42 12.45
N LEU A 48 1.67 0.22 12.70
CA LEU A 48 1.76 1.67 12.91
C LEU A 48 1.31 2.45 11.68
N ALA A 49 1.71 2.01 10.49
CA ALA A 49 1.28 2.64 9.24
C ALA A 49 -0.24 2.68 9.13
N ILE A 50 -0.91 1.53 9.30
CA ILE A 50 -2.37 1.44 9.21
C ILE A 50 -3.03 2.29 10.30
N ALA A 51 -2.54 2.24 11.53
CA ALA A 51 -3.12 2.99 12.64
C ALA A 51 -3.05 4.51 12.38
N ALA A 52 -1.86 5.03 12.04
CA ALA A 52 -1.65 6.45 11.79
C ALA A 52 -2.38 6.94 10.52
N PHE A 53 -2.39 6.14 9.45
CA PHE A 53 -3.12 6.45 8.23
C PHE A 53 -4.62 6.60 8.48
N ARG A 54 -5.22 5.66 9.23
CA ARG A 54 -6.64 5.70 9.60
C ARG A 54 -6.97 6.87 10.51
N GLU A 55 -6.12 7.16 11.48
CA GLU A 55 -6.29 8.30 12.40
C GLU A 55 -6.40 9.61 11.60
N HIS A 56 -5.55 9.80 10.60
CA HIS A 56 -5.59 10.97 9.74
C HIS A 56 -6.89 11.07 8.92
N LEU A 57 -7.39 9.94 8.40
CA LEU A 57 -8.57 9.90 7.53
C LEU A 57 -9.91 10.06 8.24
N THR A 58 -9.96 10.22 9.56
CA THR A 58 -11.22 10.45 10.28
C THR A 58 -11.92 11.74 9.88
N SER A 59 -11.18 12.71 9.36
CA SER A 59 -11.68 14.04 8.98
C SER A 59 -11.81 14.27 7.47
N ASP A 60 -11.03 13.56 6.65
CA ASP A 60 -11.01 13.74 5.20
C ASP A 60 -10.71 12.42 4.45
N VAL A 61 -11.75 11.82 3.88
CA VAL A 61 -11.62 10.66 2.99
C VAL A 61 -11.69 11.14 1.55
N SER A 62 -10.62 11.79 1.11
CA SER A 62 -10.41 12.28 -0.26
C SER A 62 -9.07 11.83 -0.81
N LEU A 63 -8.81 12.11 -2.08
CA LEU A 63 -7.50 11.83 -2.69
C LEU A 63 -6.37 12.59 -1.97
N THR A 64 -6.62 13.84 -1.57
CA THR A 64 -5.69 14.65 -0.78
C THR A 64 -5.49 14.05 0.60
N GLY A 65 -6.58 13.68 1.29
CA GLY A 65 -6.53 13.03 2.60
C GLY A 65 -5.73 11.73 2.58
N LEU A 66 -5.87 10.91 1.53
CA LEU A 66 -5.07 9.69 1.36
C LEU A 66 -3.57 10.02 1.24
N SER A 67 -3.19 11.04 0.45
CA SER A 67 -1.79 11.46 0.31
C SER A 67 -1.21 11.99 1.62
N GLU A 68 -1.96 12.80 2.35
CA GLU A 68 -1.57 13.34 3.64
C GLU A 68 -1.49 12.24 4.71
N GLY A 69 -2.40 11.26 4.66
CA GLY A 69 -2.37 10.07 5.50
C GLY A 69 -1.09 9.27 5.35
N LEU A 70 -0.56 9.11 4.11
CA LEU A 70 0.75 8.49 3.89
C LEU A 70 1.88 9.25 4.60
N ARG A 71 1.89 10.58 4.50
CA ARG A 71 2.93 11.39 5.17
C ARG A 71 2.84 11.25 6.68
N HIS A 72 1.62 11.25 7.21
CA HIS A 72 1.40 11.06 8.65
C HIS A 72 1.86 9.67 9.11
N ALA A 73 1.54 8.62 8.37
CA ALA A 73 2.01 7.27 8.65
C ALA A 73 3.55 7.18 8.60
N ASN A 74 4.19 7.78 7.59
CA ASN A 74 5.65 7.84 7.49
C ASN A 74 6.29 8.49 8.72
N GLN A 75 5.78 9.64 9.15
CA GLN A 75 6.29 10.36 10.32
C GLN A 75 6.15 9.53 11.60
N ARG A 76 5.04 8.83 11.80
CA ARG A 76 4.81 7.97 12.96
C ARG A 76 5.77 6.80 13.04
N ILE A 77 6.05 6.13 11.91
CA ILE A 77 7.03 5.04 11.86
C ILE A 77 8.42 5.57 12.18
N MET A 78 8.83 6.67 11.56
CA MET A 78 10.15 7.28 11.80
C MET A 78 10.33 7.74 13.25
N GLN A 79 9.30 8.32 13.85
CA GLN A 79 9.33 8.72 15.24
C GLN A 79 9.49 7.51 16.16
N ASP A 80 8.71 6.45 15.96
CA ASP A 80 8.82 5.23 16.75
C ASP A 80 10.20 4.58 16.63
N ALA A 81 10.76 4.51 15.41
CA ALA A 81 12.10 4.01 15.18
C ALA A 81 13.20 4.85 15.87
N ALA A 82 13.02 6.17 15.96
CA ALA A 82 13.97 7.05 16.65
C ALA A 82 13.92 6.88 18.18
N GLU A 83 12.75 6.60 18.74
CA GLU A 83 12.53 6.34 20.16
C GLU A 83 12.94 4.92 20.58
N ASN A 84 13.02 3.97 19.66
CA ASN A 84 13.28 2.55 19.89
C ASN A 84 14.41 2.04 18.98
N PRO A 85 15.68 2.03 19.45
CA PRO A 85 16.84 1.69 18.60
C PRO A 85 16.80 0.27 17.99
N ASP A 86 16.11 -0.66 18.60
CA ASP A 86 15.87 -2.03 18.09
C ASP A 86 14.94 -2.09 16.88
N ARG A 87 14.26 -0.97 16.56
CA ARG A 87 13.36 -0.81 15.41
C ARG A 87 13.97 0.05 14.29
N LEU A 88 15.23 0.44 14.42
CA LEU A 88 15.91 1.23 13.40
C LEU A 88 15.90 0.52 12.05
N GLY A 89 15.50 1.24 10.99
CA GLY A 89 15.42 0.71 9.64
C GLY A 89 14.15 -0.11 9.36
N MET A 90 13.17 -0.13 10.27
CA MET A 90 11.86 -0.67 9.97
C MET A 90 11.13 0.18 8.92
N GLY A 91 10.38 -0.48 8.06
CA GLY A 91 9.57 0.18 7.06
C GLY A 91 8.40 -0.67 6.63
N THR A 92 7.56 -0.14 5.76
CA THR A 92 6.43 -0.89 5.21
C THR A 92 5.96 -0.33 3.89
N THR A 93 5.37 -1.18 3.05
CA THR A 93 4.51 -0.74 1.95
C THR A 93 3.20 -0.21 2.50
N LEU A 94 2.43 0.49 1.68
CA LEU A 94 1.02 0.75 1.96
C LEU A 94 0.24 0.93 0.65
N THR A 95 -0.78 0.12 0.46
CA THR A 95 -1.77 0.27 -0.61
C THR A 95 -3.14 0.46 0.02
N SER A 96 -3.83 1.53 -0.35
CA SER A 96 -5.16 1.81 0.18
C SER A 96 -6.13 2.22 -0.92
N VAL A 97 -7.40 1.86 -0.72
CA VAL A 97 -8.53 2.28 -1.54
C VAL A 97 -9.65 2.81 -0.66
N ALA A 98 -10.27 3.90 -1.08
CA ALA A 98 -11.41 4.50 -0.42
C ALA A 98 -12.52 4.81 -1.42
N LEU A 99 -13.77 4.53 -1.05
CA LEU A 99 -14.92 4.90 -1.86
C LEU A 99 -15.24 6.37 -1.62
N VAL A 100 -15.16 7.19 -2.67
CA VAL A 100 -15.37 8.63 -2.60
C VAL A 100 -16.50 9.08 -3.54
N PRO A 101 -17.24 10.14 -3.20
CA PRO A 101 -18.16 10.77 -4.14
C PRO A 101 -17.41 11.27 -5.38
N PHE A 102 -17.97 11.06 -6.56
CA PHE A 102 -17.37 11.50 -7.81
C PHE A 102 -18.47 11.77 -8.84
N ASP A 103 -18.53 12.99 -9.36
CA ASP A 103 -19.61 13.45 -10.24
C ASP A 103 -21.02 13.11 -9.69
N SER A 104 -21.82 12.39 -10.45
CA SER A 104 -23.16 11.91 -10.04
C SER A 104 -23.14 10.52 -9.39
N GLY A 105 -21.96 9.96 -9.08
CA GLY A 105 -21.78 8.60 -8.56
C GLY A 105 -20.65 8.49 -7.55
N HIS A 106 -19.86 7.45 -7.70
CA HIS A 106 -18.71 7.16 -6.84
C HIS A 106 -17.50 6.74 -7.70
N ALA A 107 -16.32 7.04 -7.19
CA ALA A 107 -15.05 6.52 -7.65
C ALA A 107 -14.30 5.89 -6.49
N VAL A 108 -13.26 5.13 -6.80
CA VAL A 108 -12.30 4.67 -5.82
C VAL A 108 -11.09 5.59 -5.88
N ALA A 109 -10.85 6.34 -4.81
CA ALA A 109 -9.58 6.98 -4.58
C ALA A 109 -8.59 5.92 -4.09
N TRP A 110 -7.38 5.93 -4.63
CA TRP A 110 -6.34 4.99 -4.22
C TRP A 110 -5.01 5.68 -4.01
N VAL A 111 -4.20 5.08 -3.16
CA VAL A 111 -2.81 5.46 -2.91
C VAL A 111 -1.95 4.20 -2.80
N ASN A 112 -0.73 4.27 -3.32
CA ASN A 112 0.23 3.17 -3.26
C ASN A 112 1.64 3.66 -2.98
N ILE A 113 2.33 2.99 -2.07
CA ILE A 113 3.77 3.07 -1.87
C ILE A 113 4.33 1.68 -1.62
N GLY A 114 5.36 1.29 -2.35
CA GLY A 114 5.94 -0.06 -2.33
C GLY A 114 5.53 -0.91 -3.52
N ASP A 115 5.60 -2.22 -3.39
CA ASP A 115 5.29 -3.22 -4.43
C ASP A 115 4.04 -4.06 -4.13
N SER A 116 3.26 -3.69 -3.10
CA SER A 116 1.89 -4.15 -2.95
C SER A 116 1.04 -3.61 -4.10
N ARG A 117 0.09 -4.40 -4.60
CA ARG A 117 -0.58 -4.11 -5.87
C ARG A 117 -2.08 -3.99 -5.72
N LEU A 118 -2.65 -3.06 -6.47
CA LEU A 118 -4.10 -2.93 -6.67
C LEU A 118 -4.47 -3.41 -8.08
N TYR A 119 -5.42 -4.32 -8.17
CA TYR A 119 -6.01 -4.77 -9.43
C TYR A 119 -7.49 -4.41 -9.50
N LEU A 120 -7.93 -3.98 -10.68
CA LEU A 120 -9.34 -3.90 -11.06
C LEU A 120 -9.70 -5.14 -11.87
N VAL A 121 -10.71 -5.87 -11.42
CA VAL A 121 -11.29 -7.00 -12.18
C VAL A 121 -12.64 -6.55 -12.71
N ARG A 122 -12.74 -6.42 -14.03
CA ARG A 122 -13.94 -6.02 -14.77
C ARG A 122 -14.20 -7.00 -15.90
N GLY A 123 -15.42 -7.54 -15.98
CA GLY A 123 -15.78 -8.50 -17.03
C GLY A 123 -14.90 -9.76 -17.05
N GLY A 124 -14.36 -10.19 -15.91
CA GLY A 124 -13.45 -11.33 -15.80
C GLY A 124 -12.00 -11.05 -16.17
N VAL A 125 -11.65 -9.81 -16.54
CA VAL A 125 -10.28 -9.40 -16.88
C VAL A 125 -9.67 -8.62 -15.71
N ALA A 126 -8.51 -9.05 -15.23
CA ALA A 126 -7.73 -8.34 -14.21
C ALA A 126 -6.79 -7.33 -14.85
N GLN A 127 -6.86 -6.09 -14.42
CA GLN A 127 -5.97 -5.01 -14.85
C GLN A 127 -5.21 -4.47 -13.63
N LEU A 128 -3.89 -4.41 -13.71
CA LEU A 128 -3.05 -3.77 -12.70
C LEU A 128 -3.27 -2.26 -12.75
N VAL A 129 -3.57 -1.66 -11.60
CA VAL A 129 -3.81 -0.22 -11.43
C VAL A 129 -2.56 0.49 -10.93
N THR A 130 -1.87 -0.11 -9.97
CA THR A 130 -0.66 0.45 -9.35
C THR A 130 0.59 0.12 -10.15
N GLN A 131 1.67 0.79 -9.81
CA GLN A 131 3.01 0.49 -10.31
C GLN A 131 3.93 0.17 -9.13
N ASP A 132 4.72 -0.90 -9.25
CA ASP A 132 5.65 -1.29 -8.19
C ASP A 132 6.76 -0.25 -8.03
N HIS A 133 7.02 0.15 -6.80
CA HIS A 133 8.18 0.96 -6.45
C HIS A 133 9.37 0.05 -6.16
N SER A 134 9.89 -0.57 -7.20
CA SER A 134 11.04 -1.47 -7.12
C SER A 134 12.11 -1.12 -8.15
N VAL A 135 13.36 -1.47 -7.85
CA VAL A 135 14.49 -1.28 -8.77
C VAL A 135 14.23 -2.02 -10.10
N ALA A 136 13.64 -3.21 -10.03
CA ALA A 136 13.34 -4.01 -11.21
C ALA A 136 12.33 -3.30 -12.12
N GLU A 137 11.24 -2.76 -11.57
CA GLU A 137 10.22 -2.05 -12.34
C GLU A 137 10.76 -0.73 -12.94
N GLU A 138 11.61 -0.02 -12.21
CA GLU A 138 12.29 1.16 -12.74
C GLU A 138 13.17 0.83 -13.95
N TRP A 139 13.89 -0.28 -13.90
CA TRP A 139 14.73 -0.71 -15.02
C TRP A 139 13.93 -1.17 -16.24
N VAL A 140 12.77 -1.81 -16.00
CA VAL A 140 11.83 -2.13 -17.11
C VAL A 140 11.35 -0.85 -17.79
N ARG A 141 10.92 0.16 -17.02
CA ARG A 141 10.48 1.45 -17.56
C ARG A 141 11.57 2.17 -18.36
N GLN A 142 12.81 2.05 -17.90
CA GLN A 142 13.97 2.64 -18.57
C GLN A 142 14.42 1.81 -19.79
N GLY A 143 13.76 0.68 -20.08
CA GLY A 143 14.14 -0.21 -21.17
C GLY A 143 15.49 -0.93 -20.96
N ARG A 144 15.97 -1.00 -19.71
CA ARG A 144 17.24 -1.63 -19.36
C ARG A 144 17.14 -3.15 -19.26
N ILE A 145 15.97 -3.64 -18.85
CA ILE A 145 15.66 -5.07 -18.74
C ILE A 145 14.23 -5.33 -19.23
N SER A 146 13.94 -6.57 -19.64
CA SER A 146 12.59 -7.01 -19.95
C SER A 146 11.76 -7.30 -18.69
N LYS A 147 10.43 -7.45 -18.83
CA LYS A 147 9.55 -7.86 -17.72
C LYS A 147 9.89 -9.24 -17.20
N GLU A 148 10.32 -10.14 -18.08
CA GLU A 148 10.74 -11.49 -17.75
C GLU A 148 12.02 -11.48 -16.90
N GLU A 149 12.99 -10.63 -17.24
CA GLU A 149 14.22 -10.44 -16.47
C GLU A 149 13.96 -9.77 -15.11
N ALA A 150 12.98 -8.87 -15.03
CA ALA A 150 12.57 -8.23 -13.78
C ALA A 150 11.95 -9.23 -12.79
N ALA A 151 11.32 -10.29 -13.28
CA ALA A 151 10.68 -11.31 -12.44
C ALA A 151 11.67 -12.19 -11.66
N VAL A 152 12.99 -12.12 -11.98
CA VAL A 152 14.03 -12.98 -11.38
C VAL A 152 14.62 -12.33 -10.12
N PRO A 153 14.68 -13.05 -8.96
CA PRO A 153 15.38 -12.58 -7.76
C PRO A 153 16.88 -12.32 -8.02
N PRO A 154 17.55 -11.44 -7.25
CA PRO A 154 17.08 -10.70 -6.07
C PRO A 154 16.47 -9.31 -6.37
N ARG A 155 16.53 -8.82 -7.60
CA ARG A 155 16.21 -7.42 -7.97
C ARG A 155 14.75 -7.05 -7.74
N ARG A 156 13.86 -8.02 -7.90
CA ARG A 156 12.42 -7.86 -7.74
C ARG A 156 12.01 -7.39 -6.34
N HIS A 157 12.82 -7.67 -5.30
CA HIS A 157 12.51 -7.35 -3.91
C HIS A 157 13.23 -6.10 -3.39
N GLN A 158 13.95 -5.36 -4.23
CA GLN A 158 14.58 -4.12 -3.84
C GLN A 158 13.61 -2.96 -4.06
N LEU A 159 13.01 -2.49 -2.97
CA LEU A 159 12.08 -1.36 -3.02
C LEU A 159 12.83 -0.04 -3.15
N THR A 160 12.25 0.88 -3.92
CA THR A 160 12.78 2.23 -4.14
C THR A 160 12.01 3.28 -3.34
N ARG A 161 10.78 2.96 -2.90
CA ARG A 161 9.96 3.80 -2.04
C ARG A 161 9.19 2.95 -1.03
N VAL A 162 9.30 3.29 0.24
CA VAL A 162 8.59 2.68 1.38
C VAL A 162 8.33 3.73 2.46
N LEU A 163 7.44 3.45 3.39
CA LEU A 163 7.25 4.25 4.60
C LEU A 163 8.29 3.90 5.66
N GLY A 164 8.71 4.87 6.46
CA GLY A 164 9.55 4.68 7.66
C GLY A 164 11.06 4.83 7.43
N ILE A 165 11.52 4.91 6.18
CA ILE A 165 12.96 4.97 5.86
C ILE A 165 13.43 6.40 5.56
N GLU A 166 12.69 7.13 4.74
CA GLU A 166 13.08 8.49 4.33
C GLU A 166 12.13 9.53 4.91
N PRO A 167 12.63 10.73 5.29
CA PRO A 167 11.80 11.79 5.86
C PRO A 167 10.70 12.26 4.93
N PHE A 168 10.94 12.17 3.63
CA PHE A 168 10.00 12.59 2.61
C PHE A 168 9.80 11.46 1.61
N THR A 169 8.57 10.97 1.57
CA THR A 169 8.20 9.95 0.58
C THR A 169 6.78 10.22 0.11
N ASP A 170 6.60 10.29 -1.21
CA ASP A 170 5.30 10.41 -1.84
C ASP A 170 4.90 9.08 -2.46
N GLY A 171 3.64 8.69 -2.23
CA GLY A 171 3.01 7.57 -2.92
C GLY A 171 2.39 7.99 -4.25
N ASP A 172 2.17 7.03 -5.13
CA ASP A 172 1.34 7.22 -6.30
C ASP A 172 -0.14 7.25 -5.88
N THR A 173 -0.92 8.12 -6.50
CA THR A 173 -2.34 8.31 -6.17
C THR A 173 -3.18 8.42 -7.43
N GLY A 174 -4.47 8.11 -7.32
CA GLY A 174 -5.38 8.30 -8.43
C GLY A 174 -6.84 8.07 -8.07
N LEU A 175 -7.70 8.39 -9.03
CA LEU A 175 -9.12 8.10 -9.02
C LEU A 175 -9.42 7.04 -10.06
N LEU A 176 -10.12 5.99 -9.66
CA LEU A 176 -10.53 4.90 -10.50
C LEU A 176 -12.06 4.88 -10.60
N PRO A 177 -12.64 5.23 -11.76
CA PRO A 177 -14.07 5.09 -11.98
C PRO A 177 -14.49 3.63 -11.90
N VAL A 178 -15.46 3.34 -11.04
CA VAL A 178 -15.95 1.98 -10.79
C VAL A 178 -17.41 1.82 -11.18
N ALA A 179 -17.78 0.62 -11.54
CA ALA A 179 -19.12 0.23 -11.91
C ALA A 179 -19.60 -0.96 -11.06
N VAL A 180 -20.92 -1.16 -11.03
CA VAL A 180 -21.50 -2.33 -10.35
C VAL A 180 -20.97 -3.61 -11.01
N GLY A 181 -20.48 -4.53 -10.18
CA GLY A 181 -19.88 -5.79 -10.61
C GLY A 181 -18.36 -5.78 -10.72
N ASP A 182 -17.71 -4.62 -10.62
CA ASP A 182 -16.26 -4.54 -10.49
C ASP A 182 -15.79 -5.17 -9.18
N ARG A 183 -14.58 -5.71 -9.21
CA ARG A 183 -13.87 -6.17 -8.00
C ARG A 183 -12.51 -5.52 -7.95
N LEU A 184 -12.09 -5.18 -6.74
CA LEU A 184 -10.75 -4.70 -6.43
C LEU A 184 -10.01 -5.79 -5.64
N LEU A 185 -8.77 -6.04 -6.01
CA LEU A 185 -7.88 -7.00 -5.36
C LEU A 185 -6.55 -6.34 -5.03
#